data_dbd6d6ac7a438818b2e34e2bd722a8fc
#
_entry.id   dbd6d6ac7a438818b2e34e2bd722a8fc
#
_cell.length_a   1.000
_cell.length_b   1.000
_cell.length_c   1.000
_cell.angle_alpha   90.00
_cell.angle_beta   90.00
_cell.angle_gamma   90.00
#
_symmetry.space_group_name_H-M   'P 1'
#
loop_
_entity.id
_entity.type
_entity.pdbx_description
1 polymer ?
#
loop_
_entity_poly.entity_id
_entity_poly.type
_entity_poly.pdbx_seq_one_letter_code
_entity_poly.pdbx_strand_id
1 'polypeptide(L)'
;EHPDELLFIVVHQASELWFKVLLHEFDQLIAHLGAFDAAAALTTMQRINTLVELVAHELSALDTLPPQRFMQFRGYLGSSSGSQSAQFRAIEATSGLRDPHFMAALKEHGPLPPVVARALERPTLQALFLALLAKEGRTLEQVYAEDGHAMLQMLAEAFLAYEQGFARWRFLHVQLVERIIGPDTGGTGGTL
;
A
#
# COMPACT_ATOMS: atom_id res chain seq x y z
N GLU A 1 -6.06 -19.43 -24.60
CA GLU A 1 -4.94 -18.93 -23.77
C GLU A 1 -4.09 -17.95 -24.60
N HIS A 2 -3.97 -16.71 -24.16
CA HIS A 2 -3.17 -15.70 -24.85
C HIS A 2 -1.74 -15.71 -24.30
N PRO A 3 -0.67 -15.61 -25.12
CA PRO A 3 0.72 -15.70 -24.63
C PRO A 3 1.05 -14.68 -23.53
N ASP A 4 0.49 -13.48 -23.58
CA ASP A 4 0.78 -12.40 -22.62
C ASP A 4 -0.13 -12.44 -21.36
N GLU A 5 -1.14 -13.32 -21.33
CA GLU A 5 -2.01 -13.49 -20.16
C GLU A 5 -1.22 -13.95 -18.93
N LEU A 6 -0.25 -14.83 -19.13
CA LEU A 6 0.62 -15.31 -18.05
C LEU A 6 1.40 -14.18 -17.38
N LEU A 7 1.96 -13.24 -18.18
CA LEU A 7 2.67 -12.07 -17.63
C LEU A 7 1.74 -11.25 -16.73
N PHE A 8 0.53 -10.96 -17.22
CA PHE A 8 -0.46 -10.19 -16.47
C PHE A 8 -0.85 -10.87 -15.17
N ILE A 9 -1.13 -12.17 -15.20
CA ILE A 9 -1.51 -12.95 -14.01
C ILE A 9 -0.36 -13.00 -13.01
N VAL A 10 0.86 -13.29 -13.45
CA VAL A 10 2.02 -13.47 -12.56
C VAL A 10 2.37 -12.16 -11.85
N VAL A 11 2.36 -11.02 -12.54
CA VAL A 11 2.63 -9.71 -11.89
C VAL A 11 1.61 -9.45 -10.78
N HIS A 12 0.32 -9.66 -11.02
CA HIS A 12 -0.71 -9.45 -10.00
C HIS A 12 -0.59 -10.44 -8.82
N GLN A 13 -0.26 -11.71 -9.10
CA GLN A 13 -0.02 -12.69 -8.05
C GLN A 13 1.23 -12.36 -7.24
N ALA A 14 2.30 -11.87 -7.88
CA ALA A 14 3.51 -11.43 -7.19
C ALA A 14 3.21 -10.23 -6.27
N SER A 15 2.46 -9.23 -6.77
CA SER A 15 2.00 -8.10 -5.95
C SER A 15 1.23 -8.58 -4.71
N GLU A 16 0.29 -9.53 -4.87
CA GLU A 16 -0.46 -10.08 -3.72
C GLU A 16 0.43 -10.80 -2.71
N LEU A 17 1.47 -11.50 -3.16
CA LEU A 17 2.44 -12.12 -2.25
C LEU A 17 3.26 -11.07 -1.50
N TRP A 18 3.68 -9.98 -2.16
CA TRP A 18 4.38 -8.87 -1.51
C TRP A 18 3.48 -8.08 -0.57
N PHE A 19 2.20 -7.89 -0.90
CA PHE A 19 1.23 -7.28 0.02
C PHE A 19 1.07 -8.10 1.29
N LYS A 20 1.10 -9.43 1.19
CA LYS A 20 1.08 -10.31 2.37
C LYS A 20 2.31 -10.10 3.25
N VAL A 21 3.50 -9.95 2.66
CA VAL A 21 4.74 -9.67 3.40
C VAL A 21 4.67 -8.26 4.02
N LEU A 22 4.21 -7.25 3.29
CA LEU A 22 4.02 -5.89 3.82
C LEU A 22 3.08 -5.86 5.04
N LEU A 23 1.95 -6.57 4.97
CA LEU A 23 1.02 -6.66 6.10
C LEU A 23 1.65 -7.34 7.33
N HIS A 24 2.49 -8.34 7.11
CA HIS A 24 3.27 -8.97 8.18
C HIS A 24 4.26 -7.98 8.81
N GLU A 25 5.01 -7.22 7.99
CA GLU A 25 5.93 -6.20 8.49
C GLU A 25 5.19 -5.06 9.20
N PHE A 26 3.98 -4.69 8.75
CA PHE A 26 3.15 -3.75 9.49
C PHE A 26 2.71 -4.27 10.86
N ASP A 27 2.39 -5.56 10.98
CA ASP A 27 2.10 -6.17 12.28
C ASP A 27 3.32 -6.04 13.24
N GLN A 28 4.55 -6.25 12.72
CA GLN A 28 5.78 -6.05 13.49
C GLN A 28 6.00 -4.56 13.85
N LEU A 29 5.83 -3.67 12.89
CA LEU A 29 5.96 -2.23 13.11
C LEU A 29 4.99 -1.72 14.18
N ILE A 30 3.72 -2.14 14.12
CA ILE A 30 2.70 -1.80 15.12
C ILE A 30 3.13 -2.28 16.52
N ALA A 31 3.69 -3.49 16.62
CA ALA A 31 4.19 -4.02 17.89
C ALA A 31 5.36 -3.20 18.43
N HIS A 32 6.33 -2.84 17.58
CA HIS A 32 7.50 -2.03 17.96
C HIS A 32 7.10 -0.62 18.38
N LEU A 33 6.23 0.05 17.62
CA LEU A 33 5.71 1.37 17.96
C LEU A 33 4.89 1.33 19.26
N GLY A 34 4.08 0.30 19.44
CA GLY A 34 3.31 0.09 20.68
C GLY A 34 4.19 -0.19 21.91
N ALA A 35 5.34 -0.79 21.71
CA ALA A 35 6.37 -0.99 22.74
C ALA A 35 7.28 0.24 22.94
N PHE A 36 7.10 1.31 22.15
CA PHE A 36 7.94 2.50 22.12
C PHE A 36 9.41 2.19 21.77
N ASP A 37 9.66 1.14 20.98
CA ASP A 37 11.00 0.76 20.50
C ASP A 37 11.27 1.42 19.13
N ALA A 38 11.80 2.64 19.16
CA ALA A 38 12.09 3.42 17.97
C ALA A 38 13.15 2.75 17.07
N ALA A 39 14.12 2.02 17.63
CA ALA A 39 15.19 1.38 16.87
C ALA A 39 14.66 0.17 16.08
N ALA A 40 13.88 -0.68 16.72
CA ALA A 40 13.22 -1.80 16.04
C ALA A 40 12.20 -1.30 15.01
N ALA A 41 11.43 -0.24 15.33
CA ALA A 41 10.51 0.38 14.41
C ALA A 41 11.22 0.92 13.15
N LEU A 42 12.36 1.61 13.31
CA LEU A 42 13.17 2.11 12.20
C LEU A 42 13.65 0.97 11.30
N THR A 43 14.18 -0.09 11.88
CA THR A 43 14.66 -1.27 11.12
C THR A 43 13.53 -1.88 10.29
N THR A 44 12.34 -2.00 10.87
CA THR A 44 11.15 -2.52 10.18
C THR A 44 10.67 -1.58 9.09
N MET A 45 10.65 -0.25 9.33
CA MET A 45 10.29 0.76 8.32
C MET A 45 11.24 0.74 7.13
N GLN A 46 12.54 0.57 7.33
CA GLN A 46 13.51 0.46 6.24
C GLN A 46 13.22 -0.75 5.34
N ARG A 47 12.82 -1.89 5.93
CA ARG A 47 12.39 -3.05 5.17
C ARG A 47 11.09 -2.80 4.42
N ILE A 48 10.09 -2.18 5.06
CA ILE A 48 8.83 -1.80 4.43
C ILE A 48 9.10 -0.90 3.21
N ASN A 49 9.96 0.10 3.33
CA ASN A 49 10.33 0.99 2.23
C ASN A 49 10.95 0.23 1.06
N THR A 50 11.85 -0.72 1.34
CA THR A 50 12.43 -1.59 0.30
C THR A 50 11.36 -2.42 -0.41
N LEU A 51 10.39 -2.96 0.33
CA LEU A 51 9.30 -3.75 -0.24
C LEU A 51 8.35 -2.91 -1.09
N VAL A 52 8.04 -1.68 -0.67
CA VAL A 52 7.21 -0.74 -1.45
C VAL A 52 7.89 -0.38 -2.77
N GLU A 53 9.19 -0.10 -2.76
CA GLU A 53 9.97 0.14 -3.99
C GLU A 53 9.98 -1.09 -4.91
N LEU A 54 10.09 -2.28 -4.35
CA LEU A 54 10.05 -3.53 -5.13
C LEU A 54 8.68 -3.70 -5.82
N VAL A 55 7.57 -3.50 -5.10
CA VAL A 55 6.22 -3.58 -5.66
C VAL A 55 5.99 -2.50 -6.72
N ALA A 56 6.52 -1.29 -6.51
CA ALA A 56 6.45 -0.24 -7.52
C ALA A 56 7.25 -0.61 -8.79
N HIS A 57 8.40 -1.25 -8.61
CA HIS A 57 9.25 -1.64 -9.73
C HIS A 57 8.66 -2.78 -10.58
N GLU A 58 8.00 -3.76 -9.97
CA GLU A 58 7.43 -4.90 -10.71
C GLU A 58 6.32 -4.48 -11.69
N LEU A 59 5.64 -3.34 -11.46
CA LEU A 59 4.66 -2.79 -12.40
C LEU A 59 5.28 -2.50 -13.78
N SER A 60 6.58 -2.18 -13.84
CA SER A 60 7.27 -1.92 -15.09
C SER A 60 7.27 -3.12 -16.05
N ALA A 61 7.09 -4.34 -15.54
CA ALA A 61 6.94 -5.51 -16.42
C ALA A 61 5.68 -5.40 -17.28
N LEU A 62 4.59 -4.79 -16.74
CA LEU A 62 3.34 -4.58 -17.48
C LEU A 62 3.44 -3.42 -18.49
N ASP A 63 4.42 -2.54 -18.40
CA ASP A 63 4.70 -1.53 -19.43
C ASP A 63 5.09 -2.16 -20.77
N THR A 64 5.57 -3.40 -20.74
CA THR A 64 5.88 -4.17 -21.94
C THR A 64 4.66 -4.79 -22.62
N LEU A 65 3.49 -4.76 -21.95
CA LEU A 65 2.23 -5.32 -22.48
C LEU A 65 1.51 -4.29 -23.37
N PRO A 66 1.40 -4.53 -24.70
CA PRO A 66 0.67 -3.62 -25.58
C PRO A 66 -0.84 -3.63 -25.26
N PRO A 67 -1.52 -2.47 -25.28
CA PRO A 67 -2.96 -2.38 -25.03
C PRO A 67 -3.80 -3.32 -25.89
N GLN A 68 -3.46 -3.44 -27.18
CA GLN A 68 -4.17 -4.30 -28.12
C GLN A 68 -4.10 -5.79 -27.74
N ARG A 69 -2.97 -6.22 -27.16
CA ARG A 69 -2.81 -7.60 -26.70
C ARG A 69 -3.59 -7.85 -25.41
N PHE A 70 -3.58 -6.89 -24.49
CA PHE A 70 -4.42 -6.96 -23.28
C PHE A 70 -5.89 -7.11 -23.64
N MET A 71 -6.39 -6.33 -24.60
CA MET A 71 -7.79 -6.38 -25.03
C MET A 71 -8.19 -7.75 -25.60
N GLN A 72 -7.27 -8.54 -26.14
CA GLN A 72 -7.54 -9.87 -26.67
C GLN A 72 -7.90 -10.90 -25.59
N PHE A 73 -7.36 -10.74 -24.38
CA PHE A 73 -7.64 -11.67 -23.27
C PHE A 73 -8.43 -11.06 -22.12
N ARG A 74 -8.66 -9.72 -22.12
CA ARG A 74 -9.43 -9.03 -21.06
C ARG A 74 -10.77 -9.71 -20.75
N GLY A 75 -11.48 -10.19 -21.77
CA GLY A 75 -12.77 -10.87 -21.61
C GLY A 75 -12.69 -12.17 -20.79
N TYR A 76 -11.54 -12.82 -20.76
CA TYR A 76 -11.33 -14.05 -19.97
C TYR A 76 -11.06 -13.78 -18.49
N LEU A 77 -10.69 -12.55 -18.13
CA LEU A 77 -10.45 -12.16 -16.73
C LEU A 77 -11.77 -11.98 -15.94
N GLY A 78 -12.91 -12.02 -16.63
CA GLY A 78 -14.23 -11.90 -16.01
C GLY A 78 -14.41 -10.56 -15.27
N SER A 79 -14.91 -10.62 -14.03
CA SER A 79 -15.11 -9.46 -13.16
C SER A 79 -13.89 -9.16 -12.27
N SER A 80 -12.76 -9.84 -12.47
CA SER A 80 -11.55 -9.63 -11.66
C SER A 80 -11.01 -8.22 -11.85
N SER A 81 -10.76 -7.52 -10.75
CA SER A 81 -10.22 -6.16 -10.74
C SER A 81 -9.22 -6.01 -9.61
N GLY A 82 -8.14 -5.25 -9.83
CA GLY A 82 -7.17 -4.89 -8.79
C GLY A 82 -7.81 -4.15 -7.61
N SER A 83 -8.94 -3.46 -7.83
CA SER A 83 -9.71 -2.81 -6.77
C SER A 83 -10.27 -3.79 -5.72
N GLN A 84 -10.36 -5.07 -6.05
CA GLN A 84 -10.86 -6.14 -5.18
C GLN A 84 -9.79 -6.72 -4.24
N SER A 85 -8.52 -6.30 -4.35
CA SER A 85 -7.47 -6.77 -3.44
C SER A 85 -7.75 -6.38 -1.99
N ALA A 86 -8.15 -7.35 -1.19
CA ALA A 86 -8.38 -7.16 0.24
C ALA A 86 -7.08 -6.81 0.98
N GLN A 87 -5.94 -7.35 0.55
CA GLN A 87 -4.64 -7.06 1.15
C GLN A 87 -4.23 -5.61 0.88
N PHE A 88 -4.39 -5.13 -0.34
CA PHE A 88 -4.12 -3.73 -0.66
C PHE A 88 -5.01 -2.78 0.15
N ARG A 89 -6.31 -3.08 0.28
CA ARG A 89 -7.23 -2.30 1.12
C ARG A 89 -6.82 -2.28 2.59
N ALA A 90 -6.30 -3.40 3.11
CA ALA A 90 -5.78 -3.46 4.47
C ALA A 90 -4.50 -2.61 4.64
N ILE A 91 -3.62 -2.56 3.63
CA ILE A 91 -2.45 -1.68 3.59
C ILE A 91 -2.90 -0.22 3.68
N GLU A 92 -3.84 0.21 2.82
CA GLU A 92 -4.40 1.57 2.85
C GLU A 92 -4.98 1.92 4.22
N ALA A 93 -5.82 1.04 4.78
CA ALA A 93 -6.45 1.26 6.08
C ALA A 93 -5.44 1.36 7.23
N THR A 94 -4.38 0.55 7.22
CA THR A 94 -3.30 0.57 8.20
C THR A 94 -2.48 1.86 8.09
N SER A 95 -2.25 2.34 6.86
CA SER A 95 -1.52 3.58 6.57
C SER A 95 -2.32 4.85 6.91
N GLY A 96 -3.62 4.73 7.20
CA GLY A 96 -4.48 5.87 7.54
C GLY A 96 -5.39 6.36 6.41
N LEU A 97 -5.33 5.75 5.24
CA LEU A 97 -6.24 6.05 4.12
C LEU A 97 -7.59 5.36 4.38
N ARG A 98 -8.45 6.06 5.13
CA ARG A 98 -9.77 5.56 5.58
C ARG A 98 -10.89 6.47 5.06
N ASP A 99 -10.91 6.71 3.74
CA ASP A 99 -11.94 7.53 3.12
C ASP A 99 -13.34 6.96 3.40
N PRO A 100 -14.27 7.76 3.99
CA PRO A 100 -15.61 7.28 4.35
C PRO A 100 -16.44 6.81 3.15
N HIS A 101 -16.31 7.47 2.00
CA HIS A 101 -17.06 7.11 0.79
C HIS A 101 -16.59 5.76 0.25
N PHE A 102 -15.27 5.58 0.19
CA PHE A 102 -14.69 4.31 -0.21
C PHE A 102 -15.04 3.17 0.76
N MET A 103 -15.01 3.44 2.07
CA MET A 103 -15.40 2.48 3.10
C MET A 103 -16.89 2.11 3.04
N ALA A 104 -17.76 3.05 2.66
CA ALA A 104 -19.18 2.78 2.43
C ALA A 104 -19.36 1.86 1.22
N ALA A 105 -18.71 2.16 0.09
CA ALA A 105 -18.75 1.33 -1.12
C ALA A 105 -18.26 -0.11 -0.87
N LEU A 106 -17.22 -0.30 -0.07
CA LEU A 106 -16.76 -1.65 0.32
C LEU A 106 -17.83 -2.44 1.08
N LYS A 107 -18.61 -1.78 1.95
CA LYS A 107 -19.67 -2.42 2.74
C LYS A 107 -20.91 -2.78 1.92
N GLU A 108 -21.19 -2.03 0.85
CA GLU A 108 -22.30 -2.31 -0.05
C GLU A 108 -22.12 -3.65 -0.81
N HIS A 109 -20.89 -4.10 -0.98
CA HIS A 109 -20.58 -5.37 -1.67
C HIS A 109 -20.52 -6.59 -0.73
N GLY A 110 -20.90 -6.42 0.55
CA GLY A 110 -20.96 -7.51 1.54
C GLY A 110 -20.12 -7.23 2.79
N PRO A 111 -19.92 -8.25 3.65
CA PRO A 111 -19.11 -8.10 4.84
C PRO A 111 -17.65 -7.80 4.46
N LEU A 112 -17.01 -6.90 5.23
CA LEU A 112 -15.60 -6.57 5.01
C LEU A 112 -14.72 -7.80 5.12
N PRO A 113 -13.75 -7.98 4.21
CA PRO A 113 -12.75 -9.03 4.35
C PRO A 113 -12.08 -8.96 5.74
N PRO A 114 -11.82 -10.09 6.41
CA PRO A 114 -11.30 -10.09 7.79
C PRO A 114 -10.00 -9.29 7.96
N VAL A 115 -9.13 -9.29 6.94
CA VAL A 115 -7.87 -8.53 6.97
C VAL A 115 -8.13 -7.02 6.98
N VAL A 116 -9.14 -6.54 6.26
CA VAL A 116 -9.53 -5.11 6.22
C VAL A 116 -10.20 -4.72 7.53
N ALA A 117 -11.14 -5.53 8.02
CA ALA A 117 -11.80 -5.29 9.30
C ALA A 117 -10.78 -5.12 10.43
N ARG A 118 -9.82 -6.05 10.54
CA ARG A 118 -8.73 -5.98 11.52
C ARG A 118 -7.87 -4.73 11.37
N ALA A 119 -7.57 -4.30 10.15
CA ALA A 119 -6.79 -3.08 9.91
C ALA A 119 -7.53 -1.82 10.37
N LEU A 120 -8.85 -1.78 10.24
CA LEU A 120 -9.69 -0.65 10.67
C LEU A 120 -9.87 -0.55 12.18
N GLU A 121 -9.83 -1.67 12.90
CA GLU A 121 -9.94 -1.73 14.36
C GLU A 121 -8.67 -1.23 15.07
N ARG A 122 -7.54 -1.20 14.37
CA ARG A 122 -6.24 -0.82 14.93
C ARG A 122 -5.97 0.68 14.76
N PRO A 123 -5.12 1.27 15.62
CA PRO A 123 -4.55 2.59 15.36
C PRO A 123 -3.81 2.61 14.02
N THR A 124 -3.81 3.76 13.35
CA THR A 124 -2.99 3.95 12.15
C THR A 124 -1.51 4.01 12.51
N LEU A 125 -0.64 3.74 11.53
CA LEU A 125 0.81 3.88 11.72
C LEU A 125 1.18 5.29 12.18
N GLN A 126 0.57 6.32 11.59
CA GLN A 126 0.76 7.71 12.00
C GLN A 126 0.38 7.95 13.47
N ALA A 127 -0.78 7.43 13.90
CA ALA A 127 -1.23 7.60 15.29
C ALA A 127 -0.26 6.96 16.29
N LEU A 128 0.29 5.79 15.96
CA LEU A 128 1.27 5.10 16.78
C LEU A 128 2.61 5.85 16.82
N PHE A 129 3.06 6.39 15.69
CA PHE A 129 4.28 7.20 15.65
C PHE A 129 4.14 8.47 16.49
N LEU A 130 3.00 9.18 16.38
CA LEU A 130 2.74 10.35 17.21
C LEU A 130 2.65 9.99 18.71
N ALA A 131 2.10 8.84 19.07
CA ALA A 131 2.09 8.35 20.44
C ALA A 131 3.51 8.05 20.96
N LEU A 132 4.42 7.52 20.11
CA LEU A 132 5.82 7.35 20.45
C LEU A 132 6.50 8.69 20.70
N LEU A 133 6.31 9.69 19.84
CA LEU A 133 6.84 11.05 20.05
C LEU A 133 6.33 11.64 21.36
N ALA A 134 5.03 11.52 21.64
CA ALA A 134 4.43 12.01 22.89
C ALA A 134 5.03 11.33 24.14
N LYS A 135 5.31 10.02 24.06
CA LYS A 135 5.97 9.27 25.13
C LYS A 135 7.38 9.79 25.43
N GLU A 136 8.11 10.20 24.38
CA GLU A 136 9.43 10.83 24.49
C GLU A 136 9.34 12.31 24.90
N GLY A 137 8.12 12.85 25.10
CA GLY A 137 7.90 14.25 25.46
C GLY A 137 8.26 15.21 24.33
N ARG A 138 8.12 14.80 23.07
CA ARG A 138 8.54 15.55 21.88
C ARG A 138 7.39 15.75 20.90
N THR A 139 7.47 16.87 20.17
CA THR A 139 6.67 17.09 18.95
C THR A 139 7.53 16.80 17.72
N LEU A 140 6.89 16.61 16.58
CA LEU A 140 7.60 16.42 15.31
C LEU A 140 8.47 17.63 14.96
N GLU A 141 7.99 18.86 15.26
CA GLU A 141 8.75 20.09 15.06
C GLU A 141 10.05 20.09 15.89
N GLN A 142 9.96 19.70 17.16
CA GLN A 142 11.14 19.62 18.05
C GLN A 142 12.15 18.58 17.56
N VAL A 143 11.69 17.45 17.05
CA VAL A 143 12.56 16.39 16.48
C VAL A 143 13.39 16.93 15.31
N TYR A 144 12.85 17.85 14.52
CA TYR A 144 13.57 18.47 13.41
C TYR A 144 14.35 19.74 13.78
N ALA A 145 13.91 20.50 14.78
CA ALA A 145 14.50 21.76 15.14
C ALA A 145 15.63 21.64 16.18
N GLU A 146 15.63 20.61 17.00
CA GLU A 146 16.56 20.44 18.12
C GLU A 146 17.54 19.29 17.85
N ASP A 147 18.78 19.45 18.27
CA ASP A 147 19.78 18.38 18.22
C ASP A 147 19.50 17.28 19.27
N GLY A 148 20.04 16.09 19.02
CA GLY A 148 19.98 14.97 19.98
C GLY A 148 18.84 13.97 19.74
N HIS A 149 18.01 14.17 18.71
CA HIS A 149 16.86 13.31 18.38
C HIS A 149 17.06 12.48 17.11
N ALA A 150 18.31 12.14 16.76
CA ALA A 150 18.66 11.49 15.49
C ALA A 150 17.83 10.22 15.20
N MET A 151 17.56 9.37 16.20
CA MET A 151 16.76 8.16 16.04
C MET A 151 15.31 8.48 15.64
N LEU A 152 14.68 9.43 16.33
CA LEU A 152 13.30 9.83 16.03
C LEU A 152 13.20 10.54 14.68
N GLN A 153 14.22 11.35 14.34
CA GLN A 153 14.31 12.00 13.03
C GLN A 153 14.46 10.97 11.91
N MET A 154 15.36 10.00 12.06
CA MET A 154 15.50 8.91 11.08
C MET A 154 14.22 8.11 10.92
N LEU A 155 13.47 7.86 11.99
CA LEU A 155 12.20 7.18 11.93
C LEU A 155 11.15 8.04 11.22
N ALA A 156 11.09 9.36 11.48
CA ALA A 156 10.22 10.30 10.78
C ALA A 156 10.51 10.31 9.27
N GLU A 157 11.79 10.40 8.89
CA GLU A 157 12.22 10.32 7.49
C GLU A 157 11.84 8.98 6.83
N ALA A 158 11.92 7.87 7.58
CA ALA A 158 11.51 6.57 7.07
C ALA A 158 9.98 6.49 6.82
N PHE A 159 9.17 7.17 7.65
CA PHE A 159 7.73 7.32 7.40
C PHE A 159 7.43 8.17 6.17
N LEU A 160 8.14 9.30 6.00
CA LEU A 160 8.00 10.14 4.80
C LEU A 160 8.39 9.37 3.52
N ALA A 161 9.48 8.61 3.57
CA ALA A 161 9.90 7.76 2.45
C ALA A 161 8.82 6.72 2.09
N TYR A 162 8.16 6.13 3.11
CA TYR A 162 7.04 5.22 2.91
C TYR A 162 5.86 5.90 2.20
N GLU A 163 5.44 7.06 2.68
CA GLU A 163 4.32 7.82 2.09
C GLU A 163 4.60 8.18 0.63
N GLN A 164 5.82 8.65 0.34
CA GLN A 164 6.25 8.98 -1.01
C GLN A 164 6.31 7.75 -1.93
N GLY A 165 6.87 6.64 -1.45
CA GLY A 165 6.95 5.37 -2.18
C GLY A 165 5.56 4.82 -2.50
N PHE A 166 4.66 4.83 -1.52
CA PHE A 166 3.29 4.37 -1.68
C PHE A 166 2.47 5.26 -2.62
N ALA A 167 2.61 6.58 -2.52
CA ALA A 167 1.98 7.54 -3.44
C ALA A 167 2.49 7.34 -4.87
N ARG A 168 3.81 7.14 -5.04
CA ARG A 168 4.43 6.83 -6.34
C ARG A 168 3.89 5.54 -6.93
N TRP A 169 3.78 4.46 -6.14
CA TRP A 169 3.20 3.20 -6.60
C TRP A 169 1.77 3.40 -7.12
N ARG A 170 0.91 4.10 -6.37
CA ARG A 170 -0.46 4.39 -6.78
C ARG A 170 -0.51 5.18 -8.09
N PHE A 171 0.34 6.19 -8.23
CA PHE A 171 0.44 6.99 -9.44
C PHE A 171 0.85 6.14 -10.65
N LEU A 172 1.89 5.32 -10.52
CA LEU A 172 2.34 4.41 -11.59
C LEU A 172 1.23 3.41 -11.97
N HIS A 173 0.52 2.88 -11.00
CA HIS A 173 -0.59 1.97 -11.25
C HIS A 173 -1.72 2.64 -12.03
N VAL A 174 -2.13 3.87 -11.66
CA VAL A 174 -3.15 4.62 -12.39
C VAL A 174 -2.70 4.88 -13.84
N GLN A 175 -1.47 5.34 -14.04
CA GLN A 175 -0.91 5.57 -15.39
C GLN A 175 -0.90 4.29 -16.23
N LEU A 176 -0.54 3.16 -15.63
CA LEU A 176 -0.56 1.86 -16.30
C LEU A 176 -1.98 1.47 -16.73
N VAL A 177 -2.96 1.66 -15.84
CA VAL A 177 -4.37 1.39 -16.14
C VAL A 177 -4.88 2.28 -17.28
N GLU A 178 -4.64 3.59 -17.22
CA GLU A 178 -5.03 4.54 -18.26
C GLU A 178 -4.38 4.20 -19.62
N ARG A 179 -3.11 3.82 -19.61
CA ARG A 179 -2.38 3.39 -20.81
C ARG A 179 -2.99 2.13 -21.42
N ILE A 180 -3.37 1.14 -20.60
CA ILE A 180 -3.81 -0.17 -21.08
C ILE A 180 -5.29 -0.16 -21.51
N ILE A 181 -6.17 0.48 -20.73
CA ILE A 181 -7.62 0.44 -20.97
C ILE A 181 -8.23 1.78 -21.42
N GLY A 182 -7.47 2.86 -21.38
CA GLY A 182 -7.88 4.21 -21.71
C GLY A 182 -8.48 4.98 -20.54
N PRO A 183 -8.43 6.32 -20.57
CA PRO A 183 -8.86 7.17 -19.45
C PRO A 183 -10.36 7.15 -19.21
N ASP A 184 -11.16 6.90 -20.26
CA ASP A 184 -12.62 6.92 -20.19
C ASP A 184 -13.25 5.53 -19.92
N THR A 185 -12.42 4.50 -19.80
CA THR A 185 -12.87 3.13 -19.59
C THR A 185 -12.70 2.78 -18.12
N GLY A 186 -13.80 2.77 -17.36
CA GLY A 186 -13.77 2.26 -15.99
C GLY A 186 -13.15 0.87 -15.92
N GLY A 187 -12.36 0.61 -14.88
CA GLY A 187 -11.85 -0.73 -14.59
C GLY A 187 -13.00 -1.74 -14.52
N THR A 188 -12.70 -3.02 -14.67
CA THR A 188 -13.71 -4.11 -14.62
C THR A 188 -14.55 -4.09 -13.33
N GLY A 189 -14.13 -3.37 -12.29
CA GLY A 189 -14.86 -3.16 -11.04
C GLY A 189 -15.61 -1.82 -10.93
N GLY A 190 -15.69 -1.01 -12.01
CA GLY A 190 -16.43 0.27 -11.99
C GLY A 190 -15.80 1.40 -11.19
N THR A 191 -14.57 1.25 -10.75
CA THR A 191 -13.82 2.26 -10.00
C THR A 191 -12.60 2.72 -10.80
N LEU A 192 -12.49 4.03 -10.99
CA LEU A 192 -11.22 4.70 -11.31
C LEU A 192 -10.38 4.81 -10.05
#